data_b7c4fc2e4021134887d3ac9900cdde51
#
_entry.id   b7c4fc2e4021134887d3ac9900cdde51
#
_cell.length_a   1.000
_cell.length_b   1.000
_cell.length_c   1.000
_cell.angle_alpha   90.00
_cell.angle_beta   90.00
_cell.angle_gamma   90.00
#
_symmetry.space_group_name_H-M   'P 1'
#
loop_
_entity.id
_entity.type
_entity.pdbx_description
1 polymer ?
#
loop_
_entity_poly.entity_id
_entity_poly.type
_entity_poly.pdbx_seq_one_letter_code
_entity_poly.pdbx_strand_id
1 'polypeptide(L)'
;MDRKALVVIDIQNDITKHYRDIIDRLNSAIEWAADSGMEIVYIQHNNLSEGTRTFRPGTKGAELVPELRIVSEHIFVKTKANALTSEKFSEFIRSKDIGEFYICGADATACVKSTCLNMTKAGYTVHVISDCVTSYDLLKIPELLAFSADMGCEVRTLA
;
A
#
# COMPACT_ATOMS: atom_id res chain seq x y z
N MET A 1 -4.44 11.34 16.75
CA MET A 1 -3.29 10.43 16.71
C MET A 1 -3.69 8.99 16.88
N ASP A 2 -4.91 8.76 17.26
CA ASP A 2 -5.38 7.39 17.47
C ASP A 2 -6.12 6.82 16.27
N ARG A 3 -6.30 7.61 15.23
CA ARG A 3 -6.97 7.14 14.02
C ARG A 3 -6.07 6.20 13.24
N LYS A 4 -6.70 5.20 12.64
CA LYS A 4 -6.01 4.15 11.88
C LYS A 4 -6.44 4.19 10.43
N ALA A 5 -5.53 3.80 9.55
CA ALA A 5 -5.82 3.66 8.13
C ALA A 5 -5.25 2.36 7.60
N LEU A 6 -6.00 1.72 6.71
CA LEU A 6 -5.48 0.68 5.84
C LEU A 6 -5.03 1.36 4.55
N VAL A 7 -3.82 1.09 4.13
CA VAL A 7 -3.25 1.66 2.90
C VAL A 7 -2.96 0.53 1.94
N VAL A 8 -3.67 0.53 0.81
CA VAL A 8 -3.52 -0.46 -0.26
C VAL A 8 -2.63 0.15 -1.33
N ILE A 9 -1.43 -0.39 -1.50
CA ILE A 9 -0.39 0.21 -2.35
C ILE A 9 -0.33 -0.47 -3.70
N ASP A 10 -0.49 0.32 -4.77
CA ASP A 10 -0.17 0.00 -6.17
C ASP A 10 -0.79 -1.28 -6.73
N ILE A 11 -2.04 -1.57 -6.39
CA ILE A 11 -2.76 -2.70 -6.98
C ILE A 11 -3.43 -2.23 -8.27
N GLN A 12 -2.63 -2.15 -9.31
CA GLN A 12 -2.97 -1.58 -10.62
C GLN A 12 -2.86 -2.63 -11.72
N ASN A 13 -3.48 -2.38 -12.88
CA ASN A 13 -3.52 -3.37 -13.97
C ASN A 13 -2.14 -3.78 -14.47
N ASP A 14 -1.19 -2.86 -14.50
CA ASP A 14 0.19 -3.16 -14.95
C ASP A 14 1.00 -3.93 -13.93
N ILE A 15 0.51 -4.05 -12.69
CA ILE A 15 1.22 -4.84 -11.71
C ILE A 15 1.12 -6.32 -12.11
N THR A 16 2.25 -7.01 -12.04
CA THR A 16 2.35 -8.28 -12.69
C THR A 16 2.17 -9.47 -11.78
N LYS A 17 2.16 -10.60 -12.41
CA LYS A 17 2.23 -11.97 -11.93
C LYS A 17 1.40 -12.31 -10.70
N HIS A 18 1.71 -11.83 -9.54
CA HIS A 18 1.22 -12.44 -8.30
C HIS A 18 0.12 -11.66 -7.58
N TYR A 19 -0.28 -10.49 -8.09
CA TYR A 19 -1.32 -9.73 -7.40
C TYR A 19 -2.66 -10.48 -7.36
N ARG A 20 -2.93 -11.31 -8.38
CA ARG A 20 -4.18 -12.08 -8.42
C ARG A 20 -4.24 -13.12 -7.31
N ASP A 21 -3.08 -13.55 -6.82
CA ASP A 21 -3.00 -14.52 -5.74
C ASP A 21 -3.46 -13.94 -4.40
N ILE A 22 -3.41 -12.61 -4.26
CA ILE A 22 -3.75 -11.95 -3.00
C ILE A 22 -5.01 -11.07 -3.08
N ILE A 23 -5.68 -11.00 -4.22
CA ILE A 23 -6.86 -10.14 -4.40
C ILE A 23 -7.94 -10.45 -3.36
N ASP A 24 -8.25 -11.70 -3.13
CA ASP A 24 -9.27 -12.09 -2.16
C ASP A 24 -8.85 -11.68 -0.74
N ARG A 25 -7.57 -11.85 -0.41
CA ARG A 25 -7.05 -11.42 0.89
C ARG A 25 -7.05 -9.91 1.04
N LEU A 26 -6.72 -9.17 -0.04
CA LEU A 26 -6.81 -7.71 -0.03
C LEU A 26 -8.24 -7.25 0.22
N ASN A 27 -9.20 -7.85 -0.45
CA ASN A 27 -10.61 -7.50 -0.27
C ASN A 27 -11.08 -7.85 1.14
N SER A 28 -10.61 -8.95 1.71
CA SER A 28 -10.88 -9.29 3.11
C SER A 28 -10.28 -8.27 4.08
N ALA A 29 -9.07 -7.80 3.80
CA ALA A 29 -8.42 -6.76 4.60
C ALA A 29 -9.22 -5.44 4.53
N ILE A 30 -9.70 -5.08 3.36
CA ILE A 30 -10.51 -3.88 3.17
C ILE A 30 -11.82 -3.98 3.97
N GLU A 31 -12.50 -5.11 3.92
CA GLU A 31 -13.69 -5.34 4.72
C GLU A 31 -13.41 -5.26 6.22
N TRP A 32 -12.37 -5.94 6.67
CA TRP A 32 -11.95 -5.92 8.06
C TRP A 32 -11.68 -4.49 8.55
N ALA A 33 -10.94 -3.73 7.76
CA ALA A 33 -10.59 -2.36 8.14
C ALA A 33 -11.83 -1.45 8.15
N ALA A 34 -12.72 -1.60 7.17
CA ALA A 34 -13.96 -0.83 7.11
C ALA A 34 -14.85 -1.15 8.32
N ASP A 35 -15.00 -2.43 8.66
CA ASP A 35 -15.80 -2.85 9.81
C ASP A 35 -15.18 -2.38 11.14
N SER A 36 -13.87 -2.18 11.16
CA SER A 36 -13.14 -1.68 12.33
C SER A 36 -13.14 -0.15 12.44
N GLY A 37 -13.78 0.54 11.53
CA GLY A 37 -13.84 2.01 11.54
C GLY A 37 -12.59 2.71 11.08
N MET A 38 -11.72 2.02 10.38
CA MET A 38 -10.50 2.63 9.83
C MET A 38 -10.78 3.42 8.55
N GLU A 39 -9.94 4.39 8.28
CA GLU A 39 -9.89 5.03 6.96
C GLU A 39 -9.30 4.02 5.96
N ILE A 40 -9.86 3.96 4.77
CA ILE A 40 -9.35 3.09 3.70
C ILE A 40 -8.74 3.97 2.62
N VAL A 41 -7.46 3.75 2.33
CA VAL A 41 -6.70 4.56 1.37
C VAL A 41 -6.13 3.65 0.28
N TYR A 42 -6.25 4.11 -0.95
CA TYR A 42 -5.68 3.44 -2.12
C TYR A 42 -4.58 4.33 -2.70
N ILE A 43 -3.41 3.77 -2.91
CA ILE A 43 -2.29 4.47 -3.53
C ILE A 43 -2.15 3.98 -4.95
N GLN A 44 -2.04 4.92 -5.88
CA GLN A 44 -1.87 4.67 -7.30
C GLN A 44 -0.55 5.28 -7.74
N HIS A 45 0.31 4.47 -8.32
CA HIS A 45 1.61 4.92 -8.79
C HIS A 45 1.51 5.36 -10.25
N ASN A 46 2.03 6.54 -10.55
CA ASN A 46 2.23 7.00 -11.93
C ASN A 46 3.71 7.09 -12.20
N ASN A 47 4.18 6.35 -13.20
CA ASN A 47 5.57 6.38 -13.61
C ASN A 47 5.74 7.47 -14.68
N LEU A 48 6.52 8.49 -14.34
CA LEU A 48 6.74 9.64 -15.22
C LEU A 48 7.96 9.46 -16.14
N SER A 49 8.67 8.34 -16.04
CA SER A 49 9.85 8.09 -16.88
C SER A 49 9.45 8.04 -18.33
N GLU A 50 10.23 8.72 -19.18
CA GLU A 50 10.00 8.72 -20.61
C GLU A 50 10.12 7.30 -21.16
N GLY A 51 9.16 6.90 -21.99
CA GLY A 51 9.18 5.58 -22.62
C GLY A 51 8.74 4.43 -21.72
N THR A 52 8.28 4.71 -20.49
CA THR A 52 7.79 3.65 -19.62
C THR A 52 6.58 2.94 -20.21
N ARG A 53 6.50 1.62 -19.99
CA ARG A 53 5.35 0.81 -20.39
C ARG A 53 4.44 0.45 -19.22
N THR A 54 4.90 0.70 -17.99
CA THR A 54 4.16 0.35 -16.79
C THR A 54 3.75 1.60 -16.04
N PHE A 55 2.53 1.62 -15.53
CA PHE A 55 1.98 2.70 -14.74
C PHE A 55 2.07 4.06 -15.42
N ARG A 56 1.90 4.07 -16.73
CA ARG A 56 1.94 5.32 -17.49
C ARG A 56 0.67 6.13 -17.20
N PRO A 57 0.81 7.41 -16.84
CA PRO A 57 -0.37 8.24 -16.53
C PRO A 57 -1.40 8.25 -17.65
N GLY A 58 -2.67 8.12 -17.27
CA GLY A 58 -3.78 8.15 -18.21
C GLY A 58 -4.02 6.87 -18.99
N THR A 59 -3.27 5.80 -18.71
CA THR A 59 -3.48 4.51 -19.36
C THR A 59 -4.31 3.58 -18.50
N LYS A 60 -4.92 2.60 -19.13
CA LYS A 60 -5.65 1.55 -18.43
C LYS A 60 -4.72 0.75 -17.51
N GLY A 61 -3.47 0.57 -17.89
CA GLY A 61 -2.47 -0.12 -17.08
C GLY A 61 -2.22 0.55 -15.73
N ALA A 62 -2.36 1.86 -15.66
CA ALA A 62 -2.18 2.60 -14.41
C ALA A 62 -3.43 2.62 -13.52
N GLU A 63 -4.58 2.17 -14.02
CA GLU A 63 -5.80 2.12 -13.22
C GLU A 63 -5.74 1.00 -12.18
N LEU A 64 -6.43 1.20 -11.06
CA LEU A 64 -6.59 0.15 -10.06
C LEU A 64 -7.30 -1.05 -10.67
N VAL A 65 -6.91 -2.26 -10.27
CA VAL A 65 -7.54 -3.46 -10.83
C VAL A 65 -9.03 -3.50 -10.50
N PRO A 66 -9.88 -3.89 -11.47
CA PRO A 66 -11.33 -3.83 -11.28
C PRO A 66 -11.85 -4.79 -10.21
N GLU A 67 -11.12 -5.85 -9.90
CA GLU A 67 -11.51 -6.82 -8.88
C GLU A 67 -11.27 -6.31 -7.46
N LEU A 68 -10.49 -5.23 -7.30
CA LEU A 68 -10.24 -4.63 -6.00
C LEU A 68 -11.48 -3.89 -5.50
N ARG A 69 -11.88 -4.17 -4.27
CA ARG A 69 -13.04 -3.50 -3.67
C ARG A 69 -12.69 -2.06 -3.31
N ILE A 70 -13.38 -1.10 -3.92
CA ILE A 70 -13.20 0.31 -3.64
C ILE A 70 -14.35 0.79 -2.76
N VAL A 71 -14.07 1.07 -1.50
CA VAL A 71 -15.09 1.45 -0.50
C VAL A 71 -14.95 2.90 -0.03
N SER A 72 -13.97 3.63 -0.56
CA SER A 72 -13.76 5.03 -0.22
C SER A 72 -13.27 5.82 -1.43
N GLU A 73 -13.34 7.16 -1.32
CA GLU A 73 -12.84 8.05 -2.34
C GLU A 73 -11.37 8.43 -2.15
N HIS A 74 -10.72 7.87 -1.12
CA HIS A 74 -9.36 8.24 -0.74
C HIS A 74 -8.34 7.53 -1.62
N ILE A 75 -8.26 7.98 -2.87
CA ILE A 75 -7.31 7.47 -3.86
C ILE A 75 -6.28 8.57 -4.11
N PHE A 76 -5.01 8.29 -3.82
CA PHE A 76 -3.93 9.26 -3.96
C PHE A 76 -2.88 8.77 -4.94
N VAL A 77 -2.45 9.66 -5.81
CA VAL A 77 -1.43 9.36 -6.82
C VAL A 77 -0.06 9.74 -6.27
N LYS A 78 0.91 8.86 -6.47
CA LYS A 78 2.31 9.15 -6.20
C LYS A 78 3.14 8.89 -7.45
N THR A 79 4.32 9.47 -7.51
CA THR A 79 5.27 9.29 -8.61
C THR A 79 6.61 8.74 -8.15
N LYS A 80 6.74 8.46 -6.86
CA LYS A 80 7.93 7.87 -6.23
C LYS A 80 7.52 6.69 -5.37
N ALA A 81 8.47 5.85 -4.99
CA ALA A 81 8.19 4.64 -4.22
C ALA A 81 7.51 4.94 -2.88
N ASN A 82 8.00 5.94 -2.16
CA ASN A 82 7.45 6.33 -0.87
C ASN A 82 6.11 7.07 -1.04
N ALA A 83 5.03 6.49 -0.54
CA ALA A 83 3.70 7.09 -0.65
C ALA A 83 3.59 8.45 0.07
N LEU A 84 4.40 8.70 1.09
CA LEU A 84 4.40 9.99 1.79
C LEU A 84 4.86 11.16 0.92
N THR A 85 5.48 10.88 -0.22
CA THR A 85 5.85 11.92 -1.19
C THR A 85 4.65 12.50 -1.91
N SER A 86 3.50 11.84 -1.87
CA SER A 86 2.24 12.42 -2.35
C SER A 86 1.79 13.49 -1.35
N GLU A 87 1.80 14.75 -1.77
CA GLU A 87 1.40 15.85 -0.90
C GLU A 87 -0.07 15.71 -0.45
N LYS A 88 -0.94 15.27 -1.34
CA LYS A 88 -2.36 15.08 -1.01
C LYS A 88 -2.56 13.99 0.03
N PHE A 89 -1.80 12.90 -0.08
CA PHE A 89 -1.86 11.83 0.91
C PHE A 89 -1.33 12.31 2.26
N SER A 90 -0.19 12.99 2.27
CA SER A 90 0.38 13.53 3.50
C SER A 90 -0.55 14.54 4.17
N GLU A 91 -1.20 15.38 3.39
CA GLU A 91 -2.21 16.32 3.90
C GLU A 91 -3.41 15.60 4.48
N PHE A 92 -3.89 14.56 3.81
CA PHE A 92 -4.98 13.72 4.30
C PHE A 92 -4.64 13.11 5.66
N ILE A 93 -3.43 12.57 5.80
CA ILE A 93 -2.95 11.99 7.08
C ILE A 93 -3.05 13.03 8.20
N ARG A 94 -2.55 14.23 7.94
CA ARG A 94 -2.59 15.31 8.94
C ARG A 94 -4.01 15.75 9.25
N SER A 95 -4.85 15.93 8.24
CA SER A 95 -6.21 16.43 8.41
C SER A 95 -7.09 15.43 9.16
N LYS A 96 -6.85 14.15 9.00
CA LYS A 96 -7.59 13.06 9.68
C LYS A 96 -6.95 12.61 10.97
N ASP A 97 -5.80 13.18 11.31
CA ASP A 97 -5.06 12.85 12.54
C ASP A 97 -4.75 11.34 12.64
N ILE A 98 -4.28 10.76 11.53
CA ILE A 98 -3.94 9.34 11.47
C ILE A 98 -2.53 9.13 12.02
N GLY A 99 -2.38 8.19 12.94
CA GLY A 99 -1.08 7.88 13.54
C GLY A 99 -0.69 6.41 13.44
N GLU A 100 -1.57 5.58 12.92
CA GLU A 100 -1.33 4.13 12.84
C GLU A 100 -1.79 3.62 11.48
N PHE A 101 -0.92 2.86 10.82
CA PHE A 101 -1.14 2.38 9.45
C PHE A 101 -1.03 0.87 9.36
N TYR A 102 -1.92 0.29 8.58
CA TYR A 102 -1.87 -1.12 8.18
C TYR A 102 -1.59 -1.12 6.67
N ILE A 103 -0.47 -1.72 6.28
CA ILE A 103 0.05 -1.64 4.91
C ILE A 103 -0.12 -2.98 4.21
N CYS A 104 -0.68 -2.93 3.01
CA CYS A 104 -0.81 -4.08 2.12
C CYS A 104 -0.59 -3.64 0.68
N GLY A 105 -0.52 -4.59 -0.24
CA GLY A 105 -0.37 -4.33 -1.66
C GLY A 105 0.98 -4.75 -2.24
N ALA A 106 1.53 -3.94 -3.14
CA ALA A 106 2.73 -4.27 -3.90
C ALA A 106 3.55 -3.02 -4.27
N ASP A 107 4.77 -3.13 -4.73
CA ASP A 107 5.61 -4.30 -4.63
C ASP A 107 6.23 -4.37 -3.23
N ALA A 108 6.27 -5.56 -2.65
CA ALA A 108 6.74 -5.74 -1.28
C ALA A 108 8.16 -5.22 -1.08
N THR A 109 9.03 -5.37 -2.08
CA THR A 109 10.44 -4.98 -1.98
C THR A 109 10.72 -3.56 -2.49
N ALA A 110 9.72 -2.85 -2.96
CA ALA A 110 9.87 -1.49 -3.51
C ALA A 110 8.92 -0.51 -2.82
N CYS A 111 7.74 -0.29 -3.36
CA CYS A 111 6.82 0.74 -2.83
C CYS A 111 6.31 0.44 -1.42
N VAL A 112 6.02 -0.82 -1.11
CA VAL A 112 5.62 -1.22 0.25
C VAL A 112 6.77 -0.98 1.21
N LYS A 113 7.97 -1.48 0.89
CA LYS A 113 9.17 -1.33 1.73
C LYS A 113 9.48 0.13 1.99
N SER A 114 9.54 0.94 0.95
CA SER A 114 9.86 2.36 1.06
C SER A 114 8.84 3.12 1.91
N THR A 115 7.56 2.85 1.72
CA THR A 115 6.50 3.50 2.47
C THR A 115 6.55 3.12 3.95
N CYS A 116 6.71 1.83 4.25
CA CYS A 116 6.83 1.37 5.64
C CYS A 116 8.03 1.99 6.33
N LEU A 117 9.18 2.02 5.66
CA LEU A 117 10.41 2.63 6.19
C LEU A 117 10.19 4.09 6.53
N ASN A 118 9.64 4.86 5.60
CA ASN A 118 9.50 6.30 5.79
C ASN A 118 8.40 6.65 6.79
N MET A 119 7.33 5.88 6.86
CA MET A 119 6.31 6.05 7.89
C MET A 119 6.87 5.78 9.29
N THR A 120 7.66 4.72 9.43
CA THR A 120 8.30 4.39 10.70
C THR A 120 9.27 5.49 11.13
N LYS A 121 10.08 6.00 10.20
CA LYS A 121 10.98 7.13 10.48
C LYS A 121 10.25 8.40 10.89
N ALA A 122 9.05 8.59 10.34
CA ALA A 122 8.22 9.75 10.68
C ALA A 122 7.54 9.62 12.05
N GLY A 123 7.67 8.49 12.72
CA GLY A 123 7.12 8.27 14.06
C GLY A 123 5.75 7.61 14.09
N TYR A 124 5.23 7.18 12.96
CA TYR A 124 3.95 6.46 12.91
C TYR A 124 4.09 5.02 13.35
N THR A 125 3.01 4.46 13.87
CA THR A 125 2.91 3.03 14.13
C THR A 125 2.53 2.32 12.83
N VAL A 126 3.34 1.37 12.39
CA VAL A 126 3.17 0.71 11.09
C VAL A 126 3.05 -0.80 11.28
N HIS A 127 2.00 -1.36 10.69
CA HIS A 127 1.76 -2.80 10.62
C HIS A 127 1.84 -3.24 9.17
N VAL A 128 2.62 -4.28 8.89
CA VAL A 128 2.65 -4.91 7.58
C VAL A 128 1.80 -6.16 7.64
N ILE A 129 0.79 -6.25 6.79
CA ILE A 129 -0.07 -7.44 6.73
C ILE A 129 0.59 -8.47 5.83
N SER A 130 1.25 -9.45 6.44
CA SER A 130 2.17 -10.35 5.75
C SER A 130 1.53 -11.22 4.67
N ASP A 131 0.27 -11.56 4.80
CA ASP A 131 -0.46 -12.35 3.81
C ASP A 131 -1.22 -11.49 2.80
N CYS A 132 -1.04 -10.18 2.85
CA CYS A 132 -1.66 -9.22 1.93
C CYS A 132 -0.63 -8.38 1.17
N VAL A 133 0.59 -8.85 1.05
CA VAL A 133 1.63 -8.20 0.23
C VAL A 133 2.11 -9.17 -0.84
N THR A 134 2.51 -8.64 -1.98
CA THR A 134 3.06 -9.43 -3.07
C THR A 134 4.22 -8.73 -3.75
N SER A 135 4.96 -9.48 -4.57
CA SER A 135 6.13 -8.98 -5.28
C SER A 135 6.31 -9.76 -6.58
N TYR A 136 7.10 -9.21 -7.48
CA TYR A 136 7.59 -9.93 -8.64
C TYR A 136 8.32 -11.21 -8.25
N ASP A 137 9.05 -11.15 -7.15
CA ASP A 137 9.82 -12.28 -6.63
C ASP A 137 9.31 -12.63 -5.24
N LEU A 138 8.48 -13.66 -5.19
CA LEU A 138 7.87 -14.11 -3.93
C LEU A 138 8.91 -14.56 -2.91
N LEU A 139 10.10 -14.99 -3.36
CA LEU A 139 11.17 -15.42 -2.45
C LEU A 139 11.75 -14.26 -1.65
N LYS A 140 11.53 -13.03 -2.08
CA LYS A 140 12.02 -11.84 -1.36
C LYS A 140 11.06 -11.34 -0.29
N ILE A 141 9.86 -11.87 -0.24
CA ILE A 141 8.88 -11.43 0.76
C ILE A 141 9.33 -11.70 2.19
N PRO A 142 9.85 -12.90 2.53
CA PRO A 142 10.36 -13.12 3.90
C PRO A 142 11.47 -12.15 4.29
N GLU A 143 12.32 -11.78 3.36
CA GLU A 143 13.39 -10.80 3.59
C GLU A 143 12.81 -9.41 3.91
N LEU A 144 11.80 -8.98 3.17
CA LEU A 144 11.10 -7.73 3.46
C LEU A 144 10.50 -7.76 4.86
N LEU A 145 9.81 -8.86 5.20
CA LEU A 145 9.14 -8.95 6.50
C LEU A 145 10.13 -8.89 7.65
N ALA A 146 11.28 -9.57 7.52
CA ALA A 146 12.34 -9.51 8.51
C ALA A 146 12.91 -8.09 8.62
N PHE A 147 13.16 -7.44 7.50
CA PHE A 147 13.63 -6.05 7.46
C PHE A 147 12.63 -5.11 8.15
N SER A 148 11.35 -5.26 7.86
CA SER A 148 10.30 -4.44 8.45
C SER A 148 10.24 -4.60 9.97
N ALA A 149 10.33 -5.83 10.45
CA ALA A 149 10.34 -6.12 11.89
C ALA A 149 11.56 -5.49 12.57
N ASP A 150 12.74 -5.61 11.94
CA ASP A 150 13.99 -5.03 12.46
C ASP A 150 13.90 -3.51 12.56
N MET A 151 13.12 -2.87 11.71
CA MET A 151 12.94 -1.43 11.69
C MET A 151 11.92 -0.92 12.67
N GLY A 152 11.17 -1.81 13.31
CA GLY A 152 10.16 -1.43 14.27
C GLY A 152 8.72 -1.53 13.77
N CYS A 153 8.51 -2.04 12.55
CA CYS A 153 7.15 -2.33 12.09
C CYS A 153 6.64 -3.61 12.76
N GLU A 154 5.36 -3.65 13.01
CA GLU A 154 4.70 -4.89 13.41
C GLU A 154 4.36 -5.69 12.16
N VAL A 155 4.73 -6.95 12.13
CA VAL A 155 4.39 -7.88 11.05
C VAL A 155 3.29 -8.79 11.55
N ARG A 156 2.18 -8.81 10.85
CA ARG A 156 1.03 -9.61 11.27
C ARG A 156 0.30 -10.20 10.09
N THR A 157 -0.42 -11.28 10.31
CA THR A 157 -1.36 -11.80 9.33
C THR A 157 -2.72 -11.14 9.52
N LEU A 158 -3.55 -11.18 8.49
CA LEU A 158 -4.91 -10.66 8.57
C LEU A 158 -5.77 -11.53 9.48
N ALA A 159 -5.60 -12.82 9.37
CA ALA A 159 -6.41 -13.78 10.13
C ALA A 159 -5.89 -14.02 11.52
#